data_f26c0a2be10745012ef8a0d0b91047a3
#
_entry.id   f26c0a2be10745012ef8a0d0b91047a3
#
_cell.length_a   1.000
_cell.length_b   1.000
_cell.length_c   1.000
_cell.angle_alpha   90.00
_cell.angle_beta   90.00
_cell.angle_gamma   90.00
#
_symmetry.space_group_name_H-M   'P 1'
#
loop_
_entity.id
_entity.type
_entity.pdbx_description
1 polymer ?
#
loop_
_entity_poly.entity_id
_entity_poly.type
_entity_poly.pdbx_seq_one_letter_code
_entity_poly.pdbx_strand_id
1 'polypeptide(L)'
;VVLVHADTKDYDHPEPAELCYSMARTVCRRLEEKAVSYRFAANAAFDLLLNAALSGEEWRKPLETPQGYGPEHYRKVLEILGRATGQTVLSCARFCAEYYHPQEQVSCIVVTTEPEEAVRAAVQPLPGIPLLVLTPEMAAETAQTGEAGA
;
A
#
# COMPACT_ATOMS: atom_id res chain seq x y z
N VAL A 1 -2.62 1.75 -10.06
CA VAL A 1 -2.12 2.38 -8.82
C VAL A 1 -2.12 1.36 -7.70
N VAL A 2 -1.03 1.26 -6.97
CA VAL A 2 -0.92 0.44 -5.76
C VAL A 2 -0.77 1.37 -4.55
N LEU A 3 -1.71 1.30 -3.63
CA LEU A 3 -1.71 2.10 -2.40
C LEU A 3 -1.55 1.16 -1.19
N VAL A 4 -0.68 1.52 -0.26
CA VAL A 4 -0.47 0.77 0.97
C VAL A 4 -0.78 1.65 2.18
N HIS A 5 -1.74 1.22 2.99
CA HIS A 5 -2.10 1.86 4.25
C HIS A 5 -2.08 0.82 5.36
N ALA A 6 -0.94 0.69 6.02
CA ALA A 6 -0.73 -0.29 7.08
C ALA A 6 -0.42 0.43 8.39
N ASP A 7 -1.39 0.44 9.30
CA ASP A 7 -1.27 1.11 10.58
C ASP A 7 -1.08 0.07 11.70
N THR A 8 -0.03 0.24 12.50
CA THR A 8 0.18 -0.57 13.70
C THR A 8 -0.64 0.04 14.83
N LYS A 9 -1.85 -0.47 15.01
CA LYS A 9 -2.76 -0.03 16.06
C LYS A 9 -2.37 -0.58 17.43
N ASP A 10 -1.72 -1.72 17.44
CA ASP A 10 -1.22 -2.39 18.64
C ASP A 10 0.26 -2.71 18.45
N TYR A 11 1.12 -2.02 19.20
CA TYR A 11 2.57 -2.19 19.09
C TYR A 11 3.06 -3.56 19.56
N ASP A 12 2.28 -4.26 20.37
CA ASP A 12 2.59 -5.62 20.78
C ASP A 12 2.29 -6.64 19.68
N HIS A 13 1.50 -6.24 18.68
CA HIS A 13 1.11 -7.06 17.54
C HIS A 13 1.33 -6.33 16.21
N PRO A 14 2.60 -6.22 15.73
CA PRO A 14 2.91 -5.55 14.46
C PRO A 14 2.62 -6.41 13.22
N GLU A 15 2.28 -7.68 13.38
CA GLU A 15 2.16 -8.66 12.30
C GLU A 15 1.19 -8.24 11.19
N PRO A 16 0.00 -7.63 11.47
CA PRO A 16 -0.89 -7.21 10.38
C PRO A 16 -0.26 -6.18 9.44
N ALA A 17 0.45 -5.19 9.96
CA ALA A 17 1.13 -4.19 9.14
C ALA A 17 2.28 -4.82 8.36
N GLU A 18 3.06 -5.68 8.97
CA GLU A 18 4.16 -6.40 8.32
C GLU A 18 3.64 -7.28 7.17
N LEU A 19 2.50 -7.93 7.36
CA LEU A 19 1.86 -8.74 6.33
C LEU A 19 1.37 -7.87 5.16
N CYS A 20 0.86 -6.67 5.42
CA CYS A 20 0.50 -5.72 4.38
C CYS A 20 1.72 -5.36 3.52
N TYR A 21 2.86 -5.09 4.13
CA TYR A 21 4.08 -4.78 3.38
C TYR A 21 4.55 -5.97 2.54
N SER A 22 4.46 -7.18 3.06
CA SER A 22 4.77 -8.40 2.32
C SER A 22 3.83 -8.61 1.13
N MET A 23 2.53 -8.39 1.33
CA MET A 23 1.53 -8.47 0.25
C MET A 23 1.79 -7.41 -0.82
N ALA A 24 2.09 -6.18 -0.41
CA ALA A 24 2.38 -5.09 -1.34
C ALA A 24 3.60 -5.41 -2.20
N ARG A 25 4.65 -5.95 -1.60
CA ARG A 25 5.84 -6.41 -2.34
C ARG A 25 5.49 -7.49 -3.36
N THR A 26 4.67 -8.45 -2.97
CA THR A 26 4.23 -9.53 -3.88
C THR A 26 3.41 -8.97 -5.04
N VAL A 27 2.47 -8.06 -4.78
CA VAL A 27 1.67 -7.41 -5.82
C VAL A 27 2.58 -6.69 -6.82
N CYS A 28 3.50 -5.86 -6.33
CA CYS A 28 4.40 -5.11 -7.20
C CYS A 28 5.30 -6.05 -8.01
N ARG A 29 5.80 -7.12 -7.41
CA ARG A 29 6.58 -8.12 -8.12
C ARG A 29 5.78 -8.77 -9.26
N ARG A 30 4.51 -9.10 -9.02
CA ARG A 30 3.63 -9.64 -10.06
C ARG A 30 3.41 -8.66 -11.21
N LEU A 31 3.24 -7.37 -10.89
CA LEU A 31 3.11 -6.35 -11.92
C LEU A 31 4.39 -6.23 -12.75
N GLU A 32 5.55 -6.30 -12.12
CA GLU A 32 6.85 -6.30 -12.80
C GLU A 32 7.00 -7.51 -13.72
N GLU A 33 6.66 -8.71 -13.26
CA GLU A 33 6.71 -9.94 -14.04
C GLU A 33 5.83 -9.85 -15.30
N LYS A 34 4.72 -9.12 -15.20
CA LYS A 34 3.77 -8.92 -16.31
C LYS A 34 4.07 -7.68 -17.16
N ALA A 35 5.12 -6.95 -16.83
CA ALA A 35 5.49 -5.69 -17.48
C ALA A 35 4.36 -4.67 -17.47
N VAL A 36 3.61 -4.58 -16.37
CA VAL A 36 2.53 -3.62 -16.18
C VAL A 36 3.08 -2.39 -15.47
N SER A 37 2.91 -1.23 -16.09
CA SER A 37 3.29 0.05 -15.49
C SER A 37 2.34 0.43 -14.35
N TYR A 38 2.88 0.92 -13.24
CA TYR A 38 2.09 1.28 -12.07
C TYR A 38 2.74 2.42 -11.29
N ARG A 39 1.90 3.16 -10.55
CA ARG A 39 2.35 4.07 -9.48
C ARG A 39 2.22 3.34 -8.16
N PHE A 40 3.13 3.62 -7.25
CA PHE A 40 3.11 3.06 -5.91
C PHE A 40 3.15 4.19 -4.88
N ALA A 41 2.32 4.12 -3.86
CA ALA A 41 2.36 5.03 -2.73
C ALA A 41 2.12 4.28 -1.42
N ALA A 42 2.88 4.62 -0.40
CA ALA A 42 2.74 4.07 0.93
C ALA A 42 2.46 5.20 1.94
N ASN A 43 1.37 5.07 2.67
CA ASN A 43 1.01 5.98 3.75
C ASN A 43 1.80 5.59 5.01
N ALA A 44 3.07 5.96 5.03
CA ALA A 44 3.97 5.58 6.11
C ALA A 44 4.93 6.72 6.44
N ALA A 45 5.25 6.85 7.70
CA ALA A 45 6.31 7.76 8.14
C ALA A 45 7.67 7.16 7.79
N PHE A 46 8.64 8.05 7.50
CA PHE A 46 10.04 7.65 7.36
C PHE A 46 10.60 7.13 8.68
N ASP A 47 11.68 6.35 8.61
CA ASP A 47 12.53 6.06 9.75
C ASP A 47 12.99 7.38 10.42
N LEU A 48 12.98 7.40 11.76
CA LEU A 48 13.33 8.58 12.56
C LEU A 48 14.72 9.15 12.24
N LEU A 49 15.68 8.32 11.89
CA LEU A 49 17.02 8.76 11.52
C LEU A 49 17.03 9.56 10.22
N LEU A 50 16.18 9.22 9.28
CA LEU A 50 16.02 9.95 8.04
C LEU A 50 15.19 11.22 8.23
N ASN A 51 14.21 11.19 9.12
CA ASN A 51 13.39 12.35 9.45
C ASN A 51 14.20 13.50 10.00
N ALA A 52 15.27 13.22 10.74
CA ALA A 52 16.17 14.25 11.28
C ALA A 52 16.89 15.05 10.19
N ALA A 53 17.04 14.50 8.99
CA ALA A 53 17.66 15.18 7.84
C ALA A 53 16.66 15.99 7.02
N LEU A 54 15.36 15.80 7.22
CA LEU A 54 14.30 16.51 6.50
C LEU A 54 13.80 17.69 7.34
N SER A 55 13.68 18.86 6.72
CA SER A 55 13.15 20.05 7.36
C SER A 55 11.69 20.26 7.03
N GLY A 56 10.90 20.81 7.99
CA GLY A 56 9.53 21.21 7.76
C GLY A 56 8.53 20.04 7.70
N GLU A 57 7.59 20.10 6.76
CA GLU A 57 6.51 19.13 6.63
C GLU A 57 6.80 17.99 5.66
N GLU A 58 7.97 17.96 5.05
CA GLU A 58 8.32 16.96 4.02
C GLU A 58 8.24 15.52 4.55
N TRP A 59 8.60 15.27 5.81
CA TRP A 59 8.53 13.95 6.43
C TRP A 59 7.10 13.50 6.74
N ARG A 60 6.13 14.40 6.63
CA ARG A 60 4.70 14.13 6.89
C ARG A 60 3.93 13.75 5.63
N LYS A 61 4.62 13.53 4.53
CA LYS A 61 3.97 13.12 3.29
C LYS A 61 4.17 11.62 3.07
N PRO A 62 3.16 10.94 2.55
CA PRO A 62 3.33 9.57 2.09
C PRO A 62 4.45 9.45 1.06
N LEU A 63 5.08 8.28 1.01
CA LEU A 63 6.13 7.98 0.05
C LEU A 63 5.52 7.46 -1.24
N GLU A 64 5.98 7.96 -2.38
CA GLU A 64 5.43 7.55 -3.66
C GLU A 64 6.51 7.40 -4.73
N THR A 65 6.17 6.64 -5.78
CA THR A 65 6.96 6.56 -7.01
C THR A 65 6.16 7.17 -8.16
N PRO A 66 6.82 7.68 -9.21
CA PRO A 66 6.13 7.98 -10.46
C PRO A 66 5.62 6.69 -11.11
N GLN A 67 4.80 6.80 -12.14
CA GLN A 67 4.37 5.65 -12.91
C GLN A 67 5.55 5.05 -13.69
N GLY A 68 5.65 3.72 -13.68
CA GLY A 68 6.69 3.01 -14.39
C GLY A 68 6.73 1.53 -14.04
N TYR A 69 7.69 0.82 -14.61
CA TYR A 69 8.05 -0.53 -14.25
C TYR A 69 9.52 -0.78 -14.63
N GLY A 70 10.06 -1.90 -14.20
CA GLY A 70 11.43 -2.29 -14.47
C GLY A 70 12.26 -2.34 -13.19
N PRO A 71 13.52 -2.82 -13.26
CA PRO A 71 14.36 -3.06 -12.08
C PRO A 71 14.57 -1.82 -11.21
N GLU A 72 14.78 -0.66 -11.80
CA GLU A 72 14.96 0.58 -11.04
C GLU A 72 13.67 1.02 -10.35
N HIS A 73 12.53 0.90 -11.03
CA HIS A 73 11.24 1.22 -10.43
C HIS A 73 10.93 0.30 -9.26
N TYR A 74 11.13 -1.01 -9.44
CA TYR A 74 10.91 -1.98 -8.37
C TYR A 74 11.87 -1.76 -7.19
N ARG A 75 13.11 -1.38 -7.46
CA ARG A 75 14.07 -1.02 -6.41
C ARG A 75 13.55 0.15 -5.56
N LYS A 76 12.98 1.17 -6.18
CA LYS A 76 12.38 2.31 -5.47
C LYS A 76 11.23 1.86 -4.57
N VAL A 77 10.37 0.96 -5.06
CA VAL A 77 9.29 0.37 -4.27
C VAL A 77 9.86 -0.36 -3.05
N LEU A 78 10.89 -1.18 -3.24
CA LEU A 78 11.52 -1.92 -2.14
C LEU A 78 12.18 -0.98 -1.12
N GLU A 79 12.78 0.11 -1.56
CA GLU A 79 13.34 1.13 -0.67
C GLU A 79 12.26 1.79 0.18
N ILE A 80 11.12 2.13 -0.42
CA ILE A 80 9.97 2.68 0.31
C ILE A 80 9.47 1.69 1.36
N LEU A 81 9.26 0.43 0.97
CA LEU A 81 8.79 -0.61 1.89
C LEU A 81 9.79 -0.88 3.02
N GLY A 82 11.08 -0.83 2.73
CA GLY A 82 12.13 -1.02 3.74
C GLY A 82 12.28 0.13 4.72
N ARG A 83 11.86 1.34 4.32
CA ARG A 83 11.91 2.53 5.18
C ARG A 83 10.59 2.82 5.89
N ALA A 84 9.52 2.18 5.46
CA ALA A 84 8.20 2.38 6.04
C ALA A 84 8.17 1.88 7.49
N THR A 85 7.65 2.70 8.37
CA THR A 85 7.35 2.31 9.75
C THR A 85 5.89 1.87 9.82
N GLY A 86 5.48 1.24 10.91
CA GLY A 86 4.08 0.90 11.12
C GLY A 86 3.21 2.09 11.53
N GLN A 87 3.66 3.32 11.29
CA GLN A 87 2.93 4.54 11.60
C GLN A 87 2.50 5.22 10.31
N THR A 88 1.22 5.59 10.25
CA THR A 88 0.65 6.30 9.09
C THR A 88 0.77 7.81 9.26
N VAL A 89 0.86 8.52 8.14
CA VAL A 89 0.97 9.99 8.10
C VAL A 89 -0.42 10.62 7.96
N LEU A 90 -1.28 10.04 7.15
CA LEU A 90 -2.64 10.51 6.87
C LEU A 90 -3.66 9.49 7.33
N SER A 91 -4.91 9.90 7.51
CA SER A 91 -6.00 8.94 7.63
C SER A 91 -6.15 8.15 6.34
N CYS A 92 -6.74 6.96 6.42
CA CYS A 92 -6.97 6.13 5.23
C CYS A 92 -7.80 6.87 4.18
N ALA A 93 -8.88 7.54 4.59
CA ALA A 93 -9.75 8.29 3.69
C ALA A 93 -9.00 9.41 2.98
N ARG A 94 -8.20 10.17 3.72
CA ARG A 94 -7.43 11.28 3.14
C ARG A 94 -6.33 10.78 2.21
N PHE A 95 -5.65 9.71 2.61
CA PHE A 95 -4.62 9.09 1.78
C PHE A 95 -5.19 8.62 0.44
N CYS A 96 -6.29 7.88 0.47
CA CYS A 96 -6.94 7.41 -0.76
C CYS A 96 -7.40 8.59 -1.63
N ALA A 97 -7.97 9.63 -1.02
CA ALA A 97 -8.46 10.78 -1.77
C ALA A 97 -7.34 11.58 -2.44
N GLU A 98 -6.18 11.71 -1.80
CA GLU A 98 -5.04 12.45 -2.35
C GLU A 98 -4.25 11.67 -3.40
N TYR A 99 -4.16 10.34 -3.26
CA TYR A 99 -3.29 9.51 -4.11
C TYR A 99 -4.03 8.72 -5.17
N TYR A 100 -5.34 8.73 -5.17
CA TYR A 100 -6.15 8.10 -6.21
C TYR A 100 -7.35 8.97 -6.58
N HIS A 101 -7.48 9.25 -7.87
CA HIS A 101 -8.61 10.02 -8.41
C HIS A 101 -9.39 9.11 -9.37
N PRO A 102 -10.66 8.78 -9.06
CA PRO A 102 -11.46 7.91 -9.94
C PRO A 102 -11.57 8.40 -11.39
N GLN A 103 -11.49 9.72 -11.60
CA GLN A 103 -11.53 10.31 -12.93
C GLN A 103 -10.37 9.91 -13.83
N GLU A 104 -9.25 9.43 -13.27
CA GLU A 104 -8.11 8.92 -14.06
C GLU A 104 -8.43 7.62 -14.78
N GLN A 105 -9.50 6.92 -14.40
CA GLN A 105 -9.96 5.66 -14.98
C GLN A 105 -8.90 4.56 -14.97
N VAL A 106 -8.07 4.53 -13.95
CA VAL A 106 -7.08 3.49 -13.75
C VAL A 106 -7.50 2.55 -12.62
N SER A 107 -7.14 1.28 -12.74
CA SER A 107 -7.37 0.30 -11.69
C SER A 107 -6.58 0.65 -10.44
N CYS A 108 -7.16 0.37 -9.28
CA CYS A 108 -6.54 0.62 -7.99
C CYS A 108 -6.46 -0.65 -7.17
N ILE A 109 -5.29 -0.91 -6.57
CA ILE A 109 -5.09 -1.96 -5.59
C ILE A 109 -4.72 -1.28 -4.28
N VAL A 110 -5.50 -1.53 -3.24
CA VAL A 110 -5.24 -1.01 -1.89
C VAL A 110 -4.90 -2.16 -0.97
N VAL A 111 -3.70 -2.14 -0.39
CA VAL A 111 -3.26 -3.10 0.61
C VAL A 111 -3.33 -2.40 1.97
N THR A 112 -4.15 -2.89 2.89
CA THR A 112 -4.46 -2.12 4.10
C THR A 112 -4.81 -3.00 5.29
N THR A 113 -4.55 -2.46 6.49
CA THR A 113 -5.04 -3.00 7.76
C THR A 113 -6.48 -2.54 8.08
N GLU A 114 -7.03 -1.60 7.29
CA GLU A 114 -8.39 -1.11 7.47
C GLU A 114 -9.42 -2.07 6.88
N PRO A 115 -10.68 -2.03 7.35
CA PRO A 115 -11.75 -2.83 6.75
C PRO A 115 -11.99 -2.45 5.27
N GLU A 116 -12.33 -3.44 4.46
CA GLU A 116 -12.60 -3.23 3.03
C GLU A 116 -13.69 -2.17 2.80
N GLU A 117 -14.72 -2.16 3.61
CA GLU A 117 -15.83 -1.20 3.51
C GLU A 117 -15.36 0.25 3.68
N ALA A 118 -14.41 0.47 4.59
CA ALA A 118 -13.85 1.80 4.82
C ALA A 118 -13.09 2.31 3.59
N VAL A 119 -12.33 1.43 2.93
CA VAL A 119 -11.59 1.77 1.71
C VAL A 119 -12.55 2.06 0.56
N ARG A 120 -13.57 1.23 0.37
CA ARG A 120 -14.55 1.41 -0.71
C ARG A 120 -15.33 2.70 -0.53
N ALA A 121 -15.68 3.07 0.70
CA ALA A 121 -16.33 4.33 0.99
C ALA A 121 -15.42 5.54 0.70
N ALA A 122 -14.12 5.42 0.97
CA ALA A 122 -13.14 6.48 0.74
C ALA A 122 -12.83 6.67 -0.75
N VAL A 123 -12.66 5.57 -1.49
CA VAL A 123 -12.24 5.59 -2.91
C VAL A 123 -13.42 5.93 -3.83
N GLN A 124 -14.61 5.39 -3.58
CA GLN A 124 -15.80 5.56 -4.41
C GLN A 124 -15.49 5.31 -5.90
N PRO A 125 -15.09 4.08 -6.27
CA PRO A 125 -14.65 3.80 -7.64
C PRO A 125 -15.79 4.00 -8.64
N LEU A 126 -15.45 4.46 -9.84
CA LEU A 126 -16.41 4.56 -10.94
C LEU A 126 -16.83 3.17 -11.41
N PRO A 127 -18.07 3.01 -11.90
CA PRO A 127 -18.51 1.73 -12.46
C PRO A 127 -17.58 1.26 -13.59
N GLY A 128 -17.22 -0.01 -13.56
CA GLY A 128 -16.33 -0.60 -14.55
C GLY A 128 -14.83 -0.42 -14.30
N ILE A 129 -14.44 0.39 -13.32
CA ILE A 129 -13.03 0.55 -12.93
C ILE A 129 -12.74 -0.36 -11.74
N PRO A 130 -11.84 -1.35 -11.88
CA PRO A 130 -11.57 -2.29 -10.79
C PRO A 130 -10.93 -1.62 -9.57
N LEU A 131 -11.44 -1.94 -8.40
CA LEU A 131 -10.82 -1.67 -7.12
C LEU A 131 -10.65 -2.99 -6.38
N LEU A 132 -9.41 -3.37 -6.12
CA LEU A 132 -9.08 -4.54 -5.33
C LEU A 132 -8.56 -4.10 -3.97
N VAL A 133 -9.17 -4.59 -2.90
CA VAL A 133 -8.73 -4.33 -1.52
C VAL A 133 -8.18 -5.62 -0.95
N LEU A 134 -6.93 -5.58 -0.49
CA LEU A 134 -6.26 -6.71 0.14
C LEU A 134 -6.03 -6.40 1.61
N THR A 135 -6.46 -7.30 2.48
CA THR A 135 -6.32 -7.18 3.93
C THR A 135 -5.56 -8.39 4.50
N PRO A 136 -4.97 -8.28 5.69
CA PRO A 136 -4.29 -9.41 6.32
C PRO A 136 -5.18 -10.63 6.51
N GLU A 137 -6.46 -10.43 6.78
CA GLU A 137 -7.42 -11.52 6.97
C GLU A 137 -7.59 -12.34 5.70
N MET A 138 -7.63 -11.70 4.53
CA MET A 138 -7.73 -12.38 3.23
C MET A 138 -6.51 -13.25 2.96
N ALA A 139 -5.31 -12.81 3.33
CA ALA A 139 -4.10 -13.60 3.20
C ALA A 139 -4.13 -14.85 4.07
N ALA A 140 -4.65 -14.73 5.31
CA ALA A 140 -4.81 -15.84 6.23
C ALA A 140 -5.82 -16.87 5.70
N GLU A 141 -6.96 -16.42 5.16
CA GLU A 141 -7.98 -17.28 4.57
C GLU A 141 -7.43 -18.06 3.37
N THR A 142 -6.68 -17.40 2.50
CA THR A 142 -6.06 -18.03 1.34
C THR A 142 -5.06 -19.10 1.75
N ALA A 143 -4.25 -18.86 2.78
CA ALA A 143 -3.30 -19.83 3.30
C ALA A 143 -4.01 -21.06 3.86
N GLN A 144 -5.09 -20.88 4.62
CA GLN A 144 -5.88 -21.99 5.17
C GLN A 144 -6.54 -22.82 4.06
N THR A 145 -7.08 -22.16 3.04
CA THR A 145 -7.71 -22.84 1.90
C THR A 145 -6.65 -23.62 1.10
N GLY A 146 -5.46 -23.08 0.91
CA GLY A 146 -4.34 -23.74 0.23
C GLY A 146 -3.87 -24.98 0.98
N GLU A 147 -3.77 -24.93 2.30
CA GLU A 147 -3.41 -26.08 3.14
C GLU A 147 -4.51 -27.16 3.11
N ALA A 148 -5.77 -26.77 3.13
CA ALA A 148 -6.90 -27.69 3.05
C ALA A 148 -7.04 -28.34 1.67
N GLY A 149 -6.54 -27.72 0.61
CA GLY A 149 -6.56 -28.23 -0.76
C GLY A 149 -5.34 -29.10 -1.13
N ALA A 150 -4.40 -29.20 -0.24
CA ALA A 150 -3.22 -30.04 -0.40
C ALA A 150 -3.45 -31.39 0.26
#